data_5752bb15a4b11e66e4c3dcc36f7c9612
#
_entry.id   5752bb15a4b11e66e4c3dcc36f7c9612
#
_cell.length_a   1.000
_cell.length_b   1.000
_cell.length_c   1.000
_cell.angle_alpha   90.00
_cell.angle_beta   90.00
_cell.angle_gamma   90.00
#
_symmetry.space_group_name_H-M   'P 1'
#
loop_
_entity.id
_entity.type
_entity.pdbx_description
1 polymer ?
#
loop_
_entity_poly.entity_id
_entity_poly.type
_entity_poly.pdbx_seq_one_letter_code
_entity_poly.pdbx_strand_id
1 'polypeptide(L)'
;MLRLIRTATALGAAALLTLVSTPAAHADNSRLNNGVVANVYTVQHQAGCSTDIKRNPALTLAAQWHAQDVLNNRALDGNVGSDGSTAQDRAAAAGFRGKVAETVAINPALAINNLDVINQWYYDPVDFGIMSDCANTAIGVWSENSLDRSVVVAVYGQPA
;
A
#
# COMPACT_ATOMS: atom_id res chain seq x y z
N MET A 1 -55.60 6.22 -64.21
CA MET A 1 -55.21 6.99 -63.03
C MET A 1 -54.38 6.08 -62.09
N LEU A 2 -53.08 6.22 -62.15
CA LEU A 2 -52.14 5.36 -61.42
C LEU A 2 -51.62 6.13 -60.22
N ARG A 3 -51.93 5.70 -58.97
CA ARG A 3 -51.42 6.35 -57.75
C ARG A 3 -50.14 5.63 -57.33
N LEU A 4 -49.03 6.36 -57.38
CA LEU A 4 -47.74 5.94 -56.82
C LEU A 4 -47.79 6.06 -55.27
N ILE A 5 -47.57 4.93 -54.61
CA ILE A 5 -47.35 4.89 -53.17
C ILE A 5 -45.83 5.03 -52.95
N ARG A 6 -45.42 6.10 -52.31
CA ARG A 6 -44.01 6.30 -51.85
C ARG A 6 -43.87 5.70 -50.46
N THR A 7 -43.12 4.64 -50.36
CA THR A 7 -42.66 4.10 -49.06
C THR A 7 -41.44 4.84 -48.58
N ALA A 8 -41.55 5.52 -47.44
CA ALA A 8 -40.43 6.14 -46.76
C ALA A 8 -39.79 5.12 -45.82
N THR A 9 -38.54 4.75 -46.12
CA THR A 9 -37.71 3.93 -45.21
C THR A 9 -37.02 4.84 -44.23
N ALA A 10 -37.39 4.73 -42.96
CA ALA A 10 -36.69 5.38 -41.84
C ALA A 10 -35.46 4.55 -41.44
N LEU A 11 -34.23 5.10 -41.67
CA LEU A 11 -33.01 4.55 -41.12
C LEU A 11 -32.91 4.96 -39.63
N GLY A 12 -33.07 4.01 -38.75
CA GLY A 12 -32.79 4.20 -37.33
C GLY A 12 -31.28 4.11 -37.09
N ALA A 13 -30.66 5.21 -36.70
CA ALA A 13 -29.28 5.24 -36.23
C ALA A 13 -29.23 4.76 -34.80
N ALA A 14 -28.73 3.53 -34.59
CA ALA A 14 -28.43 3.01 -33.26
C ALA A 14 -27.11 3.64 -32.79
N ALA A 15 -27.20 4.56 -31.81
CA ALA A 15 -26.03 5.10 -31.13
C ALA A 15 -25.49 4.06 -30.14
N LEU A 16 -24.34 3.45 -30.46
CA LEU A 16 -23.60 2.64 -29.47
C LEU A 16 -22.98 3.59 -28.42
N LEU A 17 -23.55 3.60 -27.22
CA LEU A 17 -22.88 4.17 -26.05
C LEU A 17 -21.75 3.23 -25.64
N THR A 18 -20.50 3.57 -26.00
CA THR A 18 -19.31 2.96 -25.42
C THR A 18 -19.14 3.47 -23.99
N LEU A 19 -19.41 2.59 -23.00
CA LEU A 19 -19.04 2.82 -21.61
C LEU A 19 -17.52 2.87 -21.52
N VAL A 20 -16.95 4.07 -21.49
CA VAL A 20 -15.54 4.28 -21.16
C VAL A 20 -15.43 4.06 -19.64
N SER A 21 -14.95 2.89 -19.23
CA SER A 21 -14.54 2.64 -17.84
C SER A 21 -13.30 3.49 -17.57
N THR A 22 -13.47 4.62 -16.86
CA THR A 22 -12.34 5.38 -16.35
C THR A 22 -11.62 4.50 -15.33
N PRO A 23 -10.28 4.29 -15.46
CA PRO A 23 -9.52 3.63 -14.40
C PRO A 23 -9.71 4.41 -13.09
N ALA A 24 -10.01 3.71 -12.00
CA ALA A 24 -10.04 4.32 -10.68
C ALA A 24 -8.70 5.01 -10.45
N ALA A 25 -8.72 6.33 -10.21
CA ALA A 25 -7.52 7.09 -9.89
C ALA A 25 -7.05 6.61 -8.52
N HIS A 26 -6.04 5.75 -8.49
CA HIS A 26 -5.30 5.47 -7.26
C HIS A 26 -4.53 6.73 -6.88
N ALA A 27 -4.71 7.21 -5.65
CA ALA A 27 -3.92 8.32 -5.15
C ALA A 27 -2.44 7.95 -5.21
N ASP A 28 -1.61 8.83 -5.78
CA ASP A 28 -0.17 8.65 -5.78
C ASP A 28 0.37 8.91 -4.36
N ASN A 29 0.53 7.85 -3.59
CA ASN A 29 1.06 7.87 -2.23
C ASN A 29 2.60 7.81 -2.19
N SER A 30 3.28 7.99 -3.32
CA SER A 30 4.75 7.90 -3.39
C SER A 30 5.45 8.87 -2.44
N ARG A 31 4.91 10.09 -2.30
CA ARG A 31 5.44 11.09 -1.37
C ARG A 31 5.34 10.65 0.09
N LEU A 32 4.20 10.06 0.49
CA LEU A 32 4.00 9.51 1.83
C LEU A 32 4.97 8.35 2.08
N ASN A 33 5.01 7.38 1.17
CA ASN A 33 5.89 6.22 1.28
C ASN A 33 7.37 6.62 1.35
N ASN A 34 7.77 7.63 0.54
CA ASN A 34 9.13 8.17 0.57
C ASN A 34 9.45 8.84 1.91
N GLY A 35 8.50 9.61 2.46
CA GLY A 35 8.66 10.28 3.76
C GLY A 35 8.78 9.29 4.91
N VAL A 36 8.02 8.20 4.89
CA VAL A 36 8.13 7.13 5.90
C VAL A 36 9.52 6.49 5.87
N VAL A 37 10.05 6.14 4.69
CA VAL A 37 11.41 5.58 4.59
C VAL A 37 12.46 6.54 5.11
N ALA A 38 12.35 7.84 4.78
CA ALA A 38 13.29 8.85 5.27
C ALA A 38 13.24 9.01 6.80
N ASN A 39 12.06 8.94 7.40
CA ASN A 39 11.90 9.00 8.84
C ASN A 39 12.46 7.75 9.53
N VAL A 40 12.22 6.55 8.99
CA VAL A 40 12.82 5.31 9.51
C VAL A 40 14.34 5.37 9.45
N TYR A 41 14.92 5.85 8.34
CA TYR A 41 16.35 6.12 8.22
C TYR A 41 16.84 7.02 9.36
N THR A 42 16.12 8.12 9.64
CA THR A 42 16.48 9.05 10.71
C THR A 42 16.42 8.38 12.10
N VAL A 43 15.37 7.59 12.37
CA VAL A 43 15.23 6.84 13.64
C VAL A 43 16.39 5.86 13.82
N GLN A 44 16.77 5.12 12.77
CA GLN A 44 17.92 4.21 12.84
C GLN A 44 19.24 4.94 13.11
N HIS A 45 19.48 6.08 12.45
CA HIS A 45 20.67 6.87 12.71
C HIS A 45 20.70 7.42 14.14
N GLN A 46 19.58 7.87 14.67
CA GLN A 46 19.46 8.28 16.07
C GLN A 46 19.68 7.13 17.05
N ALA A 47 19.33 5.90 16.67
CA ALA A 47 19.61 4.68 17.43
C ALA A 47 21.07 4.22 17.33
N GLY A 48 21.90 4.88 16.52
CA GLY A 48 23.33 4.57 16.36
C GLY A 48 23.64 3.57 15.24
N CYS A 49 22.69 3.28 14.35
CA CYS A 49 22.95 2.41 13.20
C CYS A 49 23.93 3.08 12.22
N SER A 50 24.93 2.32 11.80
CA SER A 50 25.97 2.77 10.85
C SER A 50 25.68 2.37 9.41
N THR A 51 24.74 1.45 9.18
CA THR A 51 24.33 0.98 7.85
C THR A 51 23.02 1.62 7.46
N ASP A 52 22.99 2.22 6.28
CA ASP A 52 21.78 2.84 5.75
C ASP A 52 20.75 1.78 5.36
N ILE A 53 19.52 1.96 5.78
CA ILE A 53 18.39 1.16 5.33
C ILE A 53 18.08 1.49 3.87
N LYS A 54 17.91 0.47 3.02
CA LYS A 54 17.69 0.63 1.58
C LYS A 54 16.35 0.05 1.15
N ARG A 55 15.73 0.70 0.17
CA ARG A 55 14.49 0.19 -0.42
C ARG A 55 14.71 -1.15 -1.09
N ASN A 56 13.75 -2.05 -0.90
CA ASN A 56 13.73 -3.36 -1.55
C ASN A 56 12.38 -3.58 -2.24
N PRO A 57 12.37 -3.87 -3.57
CA PRO A 57 11.13 -4.06 -4.32
C PRO A 57 10.27 -5.22 -3.83
N ALA A 58 10.88 -6.33 -3.40
CA ALA A 58 10.14 -7.48 -2.88
C ALA A 58 9.43 -7.14 -1.55
N LEU A 59 10.11 -6.39 -0.66
CA LEU A 59 9.48 -5.91 0.58
C LEU A 59 8.38 -4.88 0.29
N THR A 60 8.57 -4.03 -0.73
CA THR A 60 7.53 -3.09 -1.15
C THR A 60 6.28 -3.83 -1.66
N LEU A 61 6.46 -4.91 -2.42
CA LEU A 61 5.37 -5.75 -2.91
C LEU A 61 4.64 -6.46 -1.74
N ALA A 62 5.38 -7.00 -0.77
CA ALA A 62 4.79 -7.59 0.43
C ALA A 62 3.97 -6.58 1.23
N ALA A 63 4.49 -5.35 1.41
CA ALA A 63 3.80 -4.24 2.05
C ALA A 63 2.52 -3.85 1.28
N GLN A 64 2.57 -3.84 -0.05
CA GLN A 64 1.41 -3.54 -0.90
C GLN A 64 0.29 -4.56 -0.70
N TRP A 65 0.59 -5.84 -0.76
CA TRP A 65 -0.42 -6.88 -0.55
C TRP A 65 -1.10 -6.74 0.80
N HIS A 66 -0.33 -6.49 1.86
CA HIS A 66 -0.91 -6.36 3.20
C HIS A 66 -1.68 -5.04 3.38
N ALA A 67 -1.20 -3.93 2.86
CA ALA A 67 -1.91 -2.66 2.92
C ALA A 67 -3.29 -2.73 2.22
N GLN A 68 -3.35 -3.40 1.06
CA GLN A 68 -4.60 -3.64 0.34
C GLN A 68 -5.54 -4.57 1.11
N ASP A 69 -5.01 -5.62 1.73
CA ASP A 69 -5.78 -6.56 2.53
C ASP A 69 -6.38 -5.86 3.76
N VAL A 70 -5.58 -5.12 4.54
CA VAL A 70 -6.03 -4.36 5.71
C VAL A 70 -7.03 -3.26 5.33
N LEU A 71 -6.85 -2.59 4.19
CA LEU A 71 -7.80 -1.59 3.72
C LEU A 71 -9.18 -2.21 3.46
N ASN A 72 -9.21 -3.39 2.81
CA ASN A 72 -10.43 -4.05 2.38
C ASN A 72 -11.10 -4.87 3.51
N ASN A 73 -10.35 -5.29 4.52
CA ASN A 73 -10.81 -6.07 5.66
C ASN A 73 -10.72 -5.27 6.95
N ARG A 74 -11.82 -4.63 7.34
CA ARG A 74 -11.84 -3.73 8.51
C ARG A 74 -11.62 -4.41 9.84
N ALA A 75 -11.75 -5.74 9.90
CA ALA A 75 -11.45 -6.53 11.09
C ALA A 75 -9.95 -6.74 11.31
N LEU A 76 -9.10 -6.45 10.31
CA LEU A 76 -7.66 -6.53 10.44
C LEU A 76 -7.10 -5.25 11.04
N ASP A 77 -6.28 -5.39 12.06
CA ASP A 77 -5.63 -4.30 12.81
C ASP A 77 -4.13 -4.56 13.08
N GLY A 78 -3.61 -5.67 12.58
CA GLY A 78 -2.24 -6.11 12.86
C GLY A 78 -1.54 -6.73 11.65
N ASN A 79 -0.53 -7.56 11.94
CA ASN A 79 0.43 -8.05 10.94
C ASN A 79 0.01 -9.37 10.27
N VAL A 80 -1.13 -9.96 10.67
CA VAL A 80 -1.66 -11.20 10.08
C VAL A 80 -2.67 -10.85 9.01
N GLY A 81 -2.49 -11.42 7.82
CA GLY A 81 -3.41 -11.22 6.70
C GLY A 81 -4.73 -11.97 6.85
N SER A 82 -5.74 -11.62 6.05
CA SER A 82 -7.05 -12.28 6.04
C SER A 82 -6.98 -13.76 5.66
N ASP A 83 -5.95 -14.16 4.95
CA ASP A 83 -5.61 -15.54 4.58
C ASP A 83 -4.75 -16.27 5.64
N GLY A 84 -4.45 -15.61 6.77
CA GLY A 84 -3.58 -16.11 7.82
C GLY A 84 -2.08 -15.94 7.55
N SER A 85 -1.68 -15.30 6.43
CA SER A 85 -0.28 -15.07 6.12
C SER A 85 0.39 -14.12 7.11
N THR A 86 1.64 -14.40 7.46
CA THR A 86 2.51 -13.51 8.21
C THR A 86 3.29 -12.58 7.27
N ALA A 87 3.93 -11.55 7.83
CA ALA A 87 4.84 -10.70 7.06
C ALA A 87 5.98 -11.52 6.41
N GLN A 88 6.47 -12.55 7.11
CA GLN A 88 7.50 -13.47 6.59
C GLN A 88 7.00 -14.26 5.37
N ASP A 89 5.77 -14.77 5.42
CA ASP A 89 5.18 -15.52 4.31
C ASP A 89 5.01 -14.62 3.06
N ARG A 90 4.50 -13.40 3.26
CA ARG A 90 4.32 -12.42 2.18
C ARG A 90 5.65 -11.99 1.56
N ALA A 91 6.65 -11.71 2.40
CA ALA A 91 7.99 -11.34 1.93
C ALA A 91 8.67 -12.47 1.13
N ALA A 92 8.55 -13.71 1.62
CA ALA A 92 9.07 -14.89 0.91
C ALA A 92 8.36 -15.11 -0.42
N ALA A 93 7.03 -14.98 -0.47
CA ALA A 93 6.22 -15.06 -1.69
C ALA A 93 6.58 -13.94 -2.69
N ALA A 94 6.93 -12.75 -2.21
CA ALA A 94 7.40 -11.63 -3.02
C ALA A 94 8.86 -11.79 -3.50
N GLY A 95 9.58 -12.83 -3.05
CA GLY A 95 10.94 -13.14 -3.46
C GLY A 95 12.05 -12.60 -2.56
N PHE A 96 11.71 -12.05 -1.38
CA PHE A 96 12.71 -11.63 -0.40
C PHE A 96 13.29 -12.86 0.34
N ARG A 97 14.61 -12.87 0.49
CA ARG A 97 15.32 -13.90 1.26
C ARG A 97 15.96 -13.26 2.48
N GLY A 98 15.57 -13.74 3.66
CA GLY A 98 16.03 -13.24 4.95
C GLY A 98 14.89 -13.13 5.96
N LYS A 99 15.21 -12.60 7.13
CA LYS A 99 14.21 -12.33 8.17
C LYS A 99 13.48 -11.04 7.91
N VAL A 100 12.22 -10.97 8.31
CA VAL A 100 11.44 -9.75 8.21
C VAL A 100 10.68 -9.45 9.49
N ALA A 101 10.41 -8.15 9.68
CA ALA A 101 9.45 -7.63 10.65
C ALA A 101 8.54 -6.61 9.92
N GLU A 102 7.43 -6.24 10.54
CA GLU A 102 6.45 -5.36 9.92
C GLU A 102 5.85 -4.41 10.94
N THR A 103 5.55 -3.19 10.51
CA THR A 103 4.74 -2.22 11.25
C THR A 103 3.56 -1.77 10.38
N VAL A 104 2.39 -1.60 11.03
CA VAL A 104 1.15 -1.21 10.37
C VAL A 104 0.59 0.03 11.07
N ALA A 105 0.27 1.06 10.29
CA ALA A 105 -0.46 2.24 10.78
C ALA A 105 -1.82 2.32 10.10
N ILE A 106 -2.86 2.55 10.90
CA ILE A 106 -4.24 2.70 10.44
C ILE A 106 -4.77 4.03 10.96
N ASN A 107 -5.41 4.80 10.07
CA ASN A 107 -6.09 6.03 10.43
C ASN A 107 -7.53 6.00 9.89
N PRO A 108 -8.57 6.30 10.72
CA PRO A 108 -9.96 6.35 10.28
C PRO A 108 -10.29 7.64 9.52
N ALA A 109 -9.49 7.96 8.51
CA ALA A 109 -9.63 9.13 7.63
C ALA A 109 -9.06 8.85 6.23
N LEU A 110 -9.45 9.68 5.25
CA LEU A 110 -9.00 9.60 3.85
C LEU A 110 -7.47 9.69 3.72
N ALA A 111 -6.82 10.44 4.59
CA ALA A 111 -5.39 10.69 4.51
C ALA A 111 -4.73 10.56 5.87
N ILE A 112 -3.48 10.13 5.83
CA ILE A 112 -2.53 10.13 6.94
C ILE A 112 -1.24 10.78 6.44
N ASN A 113 -0.57 11.56 7.26
CA ASN A 113 0.75 12.08 6.91
C ASN A 113 1.87 11.22 7.53
N ASN A 114 3.09 11.38 7.03
CA ASN A 114 4.22 10.57 7.46
C ASN A 114 4.62 10.77 8.93
N LEU A 115 4.35 11.94 9.51
CA LEU A 115 4.61 12.17 10.95
C LEU A 115 3.60 11.40 11.81
N ASP A 116 2.32 11.38 11.41
CA ASP A 116 1.30 10.60 12.13
C ASP A 116 1.63 9.11 12.09
N VAL A 117 2.11 8.59 10.95
CA VAL A 117 2.57 7.20 10.81
C VAL A 117 3.72 6.91 11.78
N ILE A 118 4.77 7.74 11.70
CA ILE A 118 5.95 7.55 12.56
C ILE A 118 5.62 7.72 14.03
N ASN A 119 4.74 8.64 14.41
CA ASN A 119 4.32 8.81 15.79
C ASN A 119 3.59 7.57 16.32
N GLN A 120 2.71 6.93 15.53
CA GLN A 120 2.07 5.69 15.94
C GLN A 120 3.10 4.62 16.27
N TRP A 121 4.12 4.43 15.42
CA TRP A 121 5.15 3.41 15.62
C TRP A 121 6.19 3.80 16.67
N TYR A 122 6.52 5.09 16.79
CA TYR A 122 7.55 5.56 17.72
C TYR A 122 7.15 5.41 19.19
N TYR A 123 5.87 5.59 19.49
CA TYR A 123 5.33 5.45 20.84
C TYR A 123 4.84 4.05 21.17
N ASP A 124 4.82 3.13 20.22
CA ASP A 124 4.65 1.71 20.45
C ASP A 124 6.02 1.04 20.66
N PRO A 125 6.27 0.40 21.82
CA PRO A 125 7.60 -0.17 22.11
C PRO A 125 8.01 -1.29 21.15
N VAL A 126 7.05 -2.05 20.61
CA VAL A 126 7.32 -3.14 19.66
C VAL A 126 7.70 -2.57 18.31
N ASP A 127 6.89 -1.65 17.78
CA ASP A 127 7.13 -1.01 16.49
C ASP A 127 8.42 -0.17 16.51
N PHE A 128 8.66 0.57 17.62
CA PHE A 128 9.91 1.29 17.81
C PHE A 128 11.13 0.37 17.79
N GLY A 129 11.04 -0.78 18.47
CA GLY A 129 12.09 -1.79 18.45
C GLY A 129 12.39 -2.30 17.03
N ILE A 130 11.35 -2.49 16.21
CA ILE A 130 11.49 -2.89 14.80
C ILE A 130 12.14 -1.77 13.97
N MET A 131 11.63 -0.53 14.09
CA MET A 131 12.17 0.61 13.34
C MET A 131 13.65 0.89 13.63
N SER A 132 14.04 0.79 14.90
CA SER A 132 15.38 1.13 15.38
C SER A 132 16.39 -0.02 15.31
N ASP A 133 15.97 -1.21 14.89
CA ASP A 133 16.86 -2.37 14.78
C ASP A 133 17.83 -2.21 13.60
N CYS A 134 19.11 -2.05 13.92
CA CYS A 134 20.18 -1.89 12.94
C CYS A 134 20.42 -3.12 12.04
N ALA A 135 19.89 -4.29 12.39
CA ALA A 135 19.93 -5.47 11.54
C ALA A 135 18.96 -5.35 10.35
N ASN A 136 17.95 -4.49 10.45
CA ASN A 136 17.03 -4.18 9.36
C ASN A 136 17.68 -3.22 8.38
N THR A 137 18.30 -3.74 7.34
CA THR A 137 19.02 -2.95 6.31
C THR A 137 18.25 -2.81 5.02
N ALA A 138 17.08 -3.44 4.91
CA ALA A 138 16.18 -3.34 3.78
C ALA A 138 14.76 -2.93 4.25
N ILE A 139 14.04 -2.16 3.43
CA ILE A 139 12.68 -1.73 3.74
C ILE A 139 11.81 -1.67 2.48
N GLY A 140 10.54 -2.04 2.62
CA GLY A 140 9.50 -1.74 1.67
C GLY A 140 8.35 -1.04 2.37
N VAL A 141 7.84 0.04 1.79
CA VAL A 141 6.70 0.79 2.34
C VAL A 141 5.63 0.94 1.26
N TRP A 142 4.40 0.71 1.67
CA TRP A 142 3.23 0.94 0.84
C TRP A 142 2.08 1.52 1.65
N SER A 143 1.30 2.38 1.02
CA SER A 143 0.10 2.95 1.61
C SER A 143 -1.08 2.87 0.67
N GLU A 144 -2.24 2.62 1.24
CA GLU A 144 -3.54 2.58 0.57
C GLU A 144 -4.53 3.44 1.36
N ASN A 145 -5.53 3.98 0.66
CA ASN A 145 -6.56 4.79 1.32
C ASN A 145 -7.91 4.68 0.63
N SER A 146 -8.96 4.77 1.43
CA SER A 146 -10.35 4.97 1.04
C SER A 146 -10.86 6.29 1.64
N LEU A 147 -12.12 6.63 1.44
CA LEU A 147 -12.69 7.88 1.96
C LEU A 147 -12.62 8.02 3.48
N ASP A 148 -12.58 6.90 4.19
CA ASP A 148 -12.71 6.83 5.65
C ASP A 148 -11.67 5.93 6.34
N ARG A 149 -10.64 5.51 5.61
CA ARG A 149 -9.55 4.70 6.14
C ARG A 149 -8.28 4.88 5.33
N SER A 150 -7.18 5.10 5.99
CA SER A 150 -5.83 5.04 5.42
C SER A 150 -5.02 3.97 6.13
N VAL A 151 -4.23 3.23 5.38
CA VAL A 151 -3.36 2.15 5.87
C VAL A 151 -1.97 2.38 5.33
N VAL A 152 -0.96 2.28 6.20
CA VAL A 152 0.45 2.31 5.81
C VAL A 152 1.13 1.08 6.40
N VAL A 153 1.81 0.33 5.56
CA VAL A 153 2.57 -0.85 5.95
C VAL A 153 4.04 -0.63 5.61
N ALA A 154 4.91 -0.91 6.57
CA ALA A 154 6.35 -1.00 6.34
C ALA A 154 6.85 -2.40 6.71
N VAL A 155 7.51 -3.05 5.76
CA VAL A 155 8.17 -4.35 5.95
C VAL A 155 9.66 -4.12 5.99
N TYR A 156 10.28 -4.52 7.08
CA TYR A 156 11.72 -4.39 7.35
C TYR A 156 12.41 -5.72 7.11
N GLY A 157 13.58 -5.70 6.51
CA GLY A 157 14.26 -6.92 6.12
C GLY A 157 15.73 -6.97 6.58
N GLN A 158 16.11 -8.15 7.01
CA GLN A 158 17.51 -8.56 7.25
C GLN A 158 17.89 -9.54 6.13
N PRO A 159 18.53 -9.07 5.04
CA PRO A 159 18.90 -9.94 3.92
C PRO A 159 19.79 -11.10 4.40
N ALA A 160 19.57 -12.30 3.81
CA ALA A 160 20.34 -13.51 4.11
C ALA A 160 21.76 -13.43 3.54
#